data_c1c6aa0b124f81422e27c7d316abe9a8
#
_entry.id   c1c6aa0b124f81422e27c7d316abe9a8
#
_cell.length_a   1.000
_cell.length_b   1.000
_cell.length_c   1.000
_cell.angle_alpha   90.00
_cell.angle_beta   90.00
_cell.angle_gamma   90.00
#
_symmetry.space_group_name_H-M   'P 1'
#
loop_
_entity.id
_entity.type
_entity.pdbx_description
1 polymer ?
#
loop_
_entity_poly.entity_id
_entity_poly.type
_entity_poly.pdbx_seq_one_letter_code
_entity_poly.pdbx_strand_id
1 'polypeptide(L)'
;PKEEEAFRRIKTPRVRVVYEDEHILLADKAPGMVVHADEHGDTDTLIAHIQAYLFQSGAWNPDDAASFAPALCNRIDRNTGGIVIAAKTAEALRILNDKIKDREMEKRYLCIVHGRPKPPEGLIENYLRRDEKRKQVTLHRTRVPGAKTARTRYRTLTSHGRLSLVECELLTGRTHQIRAHMASIGCPLLGDGKYGTNELNRPYGETGQALYAYSLTFRFAQDAGSLQYLNGKTFKVKDIPFVKKYFPNFKP
;
A
#
# COMPACT_ATOMS: atom_id res chain seq x y z
N PRO A 1 -6.88 -0.29 -24.63
CA PRO A 1 -6.18 0.62 -25.56
C PRO A 1 -5.95 2.00 -24.93
N LYS A 2 -6.93 2.51 -24.16
CA LYS A 2 -6.83 3.87 -23.59
C LYS A 2 -5.86 3.97 -22.39
N GLU A 3 -5.70 2.95 -21.60
CA GLU A 3 -4.76 2.91 -20.48
C GLU A 3 -3.31 2.72 -20.97
N GLU A 4 -3.11 1.89 -21.98
CA GLU A 4 -1.78 1.57 -22.53
C GLU A 4 -1.03 2.77 -23.11
N GLU A 5 -1.75 3.82 -23.50
CA GLU A 5 -1.18 5.04 -24.04
C GLU A 5 -1.31 6.27 -23.13
N ALA A 6 -1.89 6.11 -21.94
CA ALA A 6 -2.12 7.22 -21.02
C ALA A 6 -0.81 7.95 -20.67
N PHE A 7 0.31 7.23 -20.56
CA PHE A 7 1.61 7.81 -20.23
C PHE A 7 2.09 8.85 -21.25
N ARG A 8 1.69 8.74 -22.53
CA ARG A 8 2.09 9.70 -23.59
C ARG A 8 1.48 11.09 -23.39
N ARG A 9 0.38 11.19 -22.65
CA ARG A 9 -0.32 12.45 -22.35
C ARG A 9 0.25 13.16 -21.15
N ILE A 10 1.03 12.47 -20.33
CA ILE A 10 1.58 13.01 -19.09
C ILE A 10 2.88 13.75 -19.43
N LYS A 11 2.83 15.08 -19.40
CA LYS A 11 4.00 15.93 -19.67
C LYS A 11 4.95 16.00 -18.48
N THR A 12 4.39 16.07 -17.26
CA THR A 12 5.15 16.16 -16.02
C THR A 12 4.75 15.01 -15.10
N PRO A 13 5.50 13.91 -15.09
CA PRO A 13 5.21 12.76 -14.24
C PRO A 13 5.29 13.11 -12.76
N ARG A 14 4.27 12.70 -12.00
CA ARG A 14 4.22 12.85 -10.53
C ARG A 14 4.61 11.51 -9.89
N VAL A 15 5.90 11.24 -9.84
CA VAL A 15 6.46 10.04 -9.23
C VAL A 15 7.51 10.45 -8.21
N ARG A 16 7.29 10.05 -6.95
CA ARG A 16 8.33 10.12 -5.92
C ARG A 16 9.02 8.77 -5.85
N VAL A 17 10.27 8.73 -6.27
CA VAL A 17 11.07 7.51 -6.33
C VAL A 17 11.71 7.27 -4.97
N VAL A 18 11.41 6.11 -4.35
CA VAL A 18 12.07 5.64 -3.13
C VAL A 18 13.38 4.95 -3.48
N TYR A 19 13.36 4.13 -4.53
CA TYR A 19 14.52 3.41 -5.03
C TYR A 19 14.29 3.04 -6.51
N GLU A 20 15.34 3.09 -7.29
CA GLU A 20 15.31 2.66 -8.69
C GLU A 20 16.64 2.05 -9.10
N ASP A 21 16.58 0.95 -9.82
CA ASP A 21 17.71 0.36 -10.54
C ASP A 21 17.26 -0.12 -11.94
N GLU A 22 18.05 -0.92 -12.58
CA GLU A 22 17.74 -1.46 -13.92
C GLU A 22 16.58 -2.46 -13.93
N HIS A 23 16.22 -3.04 -12.77
CA HIS A 23 15.22 -4.10 -12.67
C HIS A 23 13.90 -3.64 -12.07
N ILE A 24 13.94 -2.76 -11.08
CA ILE A 24 12.77 -2.35 -10.30
C ILE A 24 12.72 -0.83 -10.08
N LEU A 25 11.53 -0.35 -9.76
CA LEU A 25 11.29 0.98 -9.24
C LEU A 25 10.32 0.87 -8.05
N LEU A 26 10.71 1.45 -6.91
CA LEU A 26 9.82 1.62 -5.77
C LEU A 26 9.33 3.05 -5.76
N ALA A 27 8.02 3.22 -5.92
CA ALA A 27 7.38 4.53 -5.90
C ALA A 27 6.66 4.77 -4.58
N ASP A 28 6.73 5.99 -4.08
CA ASP A 28 5.92 6.48 -2.97
C ASP A 28 4.64 7.10 -3.54
N LYS A 29 3.57 6.31 -3.57
CA LYS A 29 2.27 6.76 -4.07
C LYS A 29 1.64 7.77 -3.11
N ALA A 30 1.21 8.90 -3.61
CA ALA A 30 0.43 9.85 -2.84
C ALA A 30 -0.98 9.29 -2.54
N PRO A 31 -1.57 9.59 -1.37
CA PRO A 31 -2.98 9.37 -1.13
C PRO A 31 -3.85 10.10 -2.18
N GLY A 32 -4.93 9.48 -2.60
CA GLY A 32 -5.85 10.03 -3.61
C GLY A 32 -5.58 9.54 -5.03
N MET A 33 -4.39 9.07 -5.35
CA MET A 33 -4.03 8.51 -6.65
C MET A 33 -4.38 7.03 -6.71
N VAL A 34 -5.01 6.60 -7.79
CA VAL A 34 -5.24 5.17 -8.07
C VAL A 34 -4.00 4.54 -8.69
N VAL A 35 -3.80 3.26 -8.44
CA VAL A 35 -2.65 2.51 -9.00
C VAL A 35 -2.87 2.17 -10.47
N HIS A 36 -4.05 1.66 -10.82
CA HIS A 36 -4.51 1.35 -12.18
C HIS A 36 -5.84 2.03 -12.47
N ALA A 37 -6.21 2.12 -13.77
CA ALA A 37 -7.54 2.56 -14.17
C ALA A 37 -8.63 1.74 -13.45
N ASP A 38 -9.63 2.44 -12.95
CA ASP A 38 -10.78 1.84 -12.29
C ASP A 38 -11.99 1.75 -13.23
N GLU A 39 -13.11 1.27 -12.70
CA GLU A 39 -14.40 1.18 -13.43
C GLU A 39 -14.89 2.55 -13.98
N HIS A 40 -14.40 3.64 -13.41
CA HIS A 40 -14.74 4.99 -13.84
C HIS A 40 -13.85 5.49 -15.00
N GLY A 41 -12.85 4.69 -15.40
CA GLY A 41 -11.96 4.99 -16.51
C GLY A 41 -10.97 6.11 -16.22
N ASP A 42 -10.62 6.32 -14.97
CA ASP A 42 -9.56 7.25 -14.58
C ASP A 42 -8.22 6.79 -15.16
N THR A 43 -7.62 7.63 -16.01
CA THR A 43 -6.34 7.36 -16.66
C THR A 43 -5.16 8.08 -16.00
N ASP A 44 -5.42 8.90 -14.98
CA ASP A 44 -4.40 9.57 -14.17
C ASP A 44 -3.93 8.63 -13.03
N THR A 45 -3.29 7.55 -13.43
CA THR A 45 -2.93 6.43 -12.57
C THR A 45 -1.44 6.41 -12.25
N LEU A 46 -1.07 5.76 -11.13
CA LEU A 46 0.34 5.60 -10.78
C LEU A 46 1.13 4.90 -11.88
N ILE A 47 0.57 3.85 -12.50
CA ILE A 47 1.28 3.15 -13.57
C ILE A 47 1.52 4.05 -14.77
N ALA A 48 0.57 4.90 -15.15
CA ALA A 48 0.74 5.85 -16.24
C ALA A 48 1.85 6.87 -15.94
N HIS A 49 1.91 7.37 -14.71
CA HIS A 49 2.98 8.28 -14.27
C HIS A 49 4.35 7.61 -14.24
N ILE A 50 4.44 6.37 -13.76
CA ILE A 50 5.71 5.60 -13.76
C ILE A 50 6.18 5.35 -15.19
N GLN A 51 5.29 4.94 -16.08
CA GLN A 51 5.62 4.73 -17.50
C GLN A 51 6.07 6.04 -18.16
N ALA A 52 5.38 7.15 -17.91
CA ALA A 52 5.78 8.46 -18.41
C ALA A 52 7.18 8.88 -17.91
N TYR A 53 7.45 8.67 -16.64
CA TYR A 53 8.76 8.95 -16.02
C TYR A 53 9.88 8.12 -16.69
N LEU A 54 9.69 6.82 -16.85
CA LEU A 54 10.68 5.93 -17.44
C LEU A 54 10.86 6.19 -18.96
N PHE A 55 9.80 6.53 -19.66
CA PHE A 55 9.85 6.92 -21.05
C PHE A 55 10.63 8.23 -21.23
N GLN A 56 10.33 9.26 -20.47
CA GLN A 56 10.97 10.57 -20.57
C GLN A 56 12.44 10.55 -20.11
N SER A 57 12.78 9.67 -19.17
CA SER A 57 14.17 9.48 -18.73
C SER A 57 15.02 8.61 -19.67
N GLY A 58 14.40 8.02 -20.69
CA GLY A 58 15.08 7.12 -21.63
C GLY A 58 15.30 5.70 -21.09
N ALA A 59 14.78 5.38 -19.90
CA ALA A 59 14.91 4.04 -19.31
C ALA A 59 13.98 3.01 -19.95
N TRP A 60 12.96 3.46 -20.65
CA TRP A 60 12.02 2.61 -21.38
C TRP A 60 11.60 3.27 -22.69
N ASN A 61 11.60 2.49 -23.77
CA ASN A 61 11.05 2.89 -25.07
C ASN A 61 10.06 1.82 -25.56
N PRO A 62 8.76 2.15 -25.67
CA PRO A 62 7.74 1.18 -26.11
C PRO A 62 7.91 0.74 -27.58
N ASP A 63 8.64 1.52 -28.39
CA ASP A 63 8.82 1.24 -29.81
C ASP A 63 9.99 0.28 -30.06
N ASP A 64 10.77 -0.09 -29.06
CA ASP A 64 11.84 -1.07 -29.19
C ASP A 64 11.27 -2.49 -29.36
N ALA A 65 11.87 -3.29 -30.24
CA ALA A 65 11.36 -4.60 -30.66
C ALA A 65 11.18 -5.62 -29.51
N ALA A 66 11.99 -5.53 -28.45
CA ALA A 66 11.93 -6.39 -27.27
C ALA A 66 11.46 -5.64 -26.03
N SER A 67 10.69 -4.57 -26.20
CA SER A 67 10.26 -3.71 -25.12
C SER A 67 9.30 -4.43 -24.16
N PHE A 68 9.54 -4.24 -22.87
CA PHE A 68 8.63 -4.65 -21.80
C PHE A 68 8.06 -3.39 -21.14
N ALA A 69 6.76 -3.22 -21.18
CA ALA A 69 6.10 -2.10 -20.51
C ALA A 69 6.22 -2.27 -18.99
N PRO A 70 6.77 -1.27 -18.26
CA PRO A 70 6.84 -1.31 -16.80
C PRO A 70 5.48 -1.61 -16.19
N ALA A 71 5.45 -2.53 -15.23
CA ALA A 71 4.22 -3.03 -14.63
C ALA A 71 4.29 -3.02 -13.10
N LEU A 72 3.14 -2.80 -12.44
CA LEU A 72 3.06 -2.85 -10.98
C LEU A 72 2.93 -4.29 -10.50
N CYS A 73 3.61 -4.59 -9.39
CA CYS A 73 3.60 -5.90 -8.73
C CYS A 73 2.60 -6.00 -7.60
N ASN A 74 2.19 -4.87 -7.02
CA ASN A 74 1.24 -4.81 -5.92
C ASN A 74 0.30 -3.60 -6.06
N ARG A 75 -0.76 -3.62 -5.27
CA ARG A 75 -1.77 -2.56 -5.24
C ARG A 75 -1.99 -2.09 -3.81
N ILE A 76 -2.22 -0.80 -3.66
CA ILE A 76 -2.74 -0.18 -2.44
C ILE A 76 -3.95 0.67 -2.80
N ASP A 77 -4.84 0.92 -1.84
CA ASP A 77 -6.08 1.64 -2.08
C ASP A 77 -5.83 3.09 -2.50
N ARG A 78 -6.81 3.71 -3.18
CA ARG A 78 -6.74 5.10 -3.65
C ARG A 78 -6.24 6.05 -2.55
N ASN A 79 -6.84 6.02 -1.37
CA ASN A 79 -6.52 6.94 -0.27
C ASN A 79 -5.41 6.45 0.66
N THR A 80 -4.81 5.29 0.38
CA THR A 80 -3.63 4.81 1.07
C THR A 80 -2.38 5.29 0.33
N GLY A 81 -1.47 5.93 1.04
CA GLY A 81 -0.16 6.31 0.50
C GLY A 81 0.88 5.22 0.71
N GLY A 82 2.01 5.37 0.04
CA GLY A 82 3.20 4.58 0.32
C GLY A 82 3.74 3.75 -0.82
N ILE A 83 4.61 2.80 -0.48
CA ILE A 83 5.46 2.09 -1.42
C ILE A 83 4.65 1.14 -2.30
N VAL A 84 4.79 1.33 -3.61
CA VAL A 84 4.29 0.44 -4.65
C VAL A 84 5.49 -0.03 -5.49
N ILE A 85 5.54 -1.31 -5.79
CA ILE A 85 6.64 -1.95 -6.50
C ILE A 85 6.30 -2.03 -7.98
N ALA A 86 7.17 -1.48 -8.82
CA ALA A 86 7.11 -1.62 -10.27
C ALA A 86 8.27 -2.47 -10.76
N ALA A 87 8.00 -3.40 -11.67
CA ALA A 87 9.00 -4.15 -12.42
C ALA A 87 9.32 -3.42 -13.73
N LYS A 88 10.59 -3.31 -14.06
CA LYS A 88 11.09 -2.70 -15.30
C LYS A 88 11.39 -3.74 -16.38
N THR A 89 11.43 -5.03 -16.01
CA THR A 89 11.67 -6.16 -16.91
C THR A 89 10.67 -7.28 -16.67
N ALA A 90 10.43 -8.09 -17.69
CA ALA A 90 9.54 -9.26 -17.58
C ALA A 90 10.04 -10.27 -16.55
N GLU A 91 11.37 -10.48 -16.49
CA GLU A 91 11.99 -11.35 -15.50
C GLU A 91 11.75 -10.85 -14.07
N ALA A 92 11.98 -9.56 -13.83
CA ALA A 92 11.71 -8.95 -12.50
C ALA A 92 10.24 -9.09 -12.12
N LEU A 93 9.30 -8.87 -13.04
CA LEU A 93 7.87 -9.04 -12.77
C LEU A 93 7.54 -10.47 -12.34
N ARG A 94 8.07 -11.47 -13.06
CA ARG A 94 7.86 -12.88 -12.74
C ARG A 94 8.41 -13.23 -11.35
N ILE A 95 9.64 -12.85 -11.06
CA ILE A 95 10.28 -13.11 -9.77
C ILE A 95 9.51 -12.43 -8.63
N LEU A 96 9.18 -11.15 -8.78
CA LEU A 96 8.47 -10.39 -7.74
C LEU A 96 7.06 -10.92 -7.49
N ASN A 97 6.34 -11.33 -8.54
CA ASN A 97 5.02 -11.94 -8.37
C ASN A 97 5.09 -13.25 -7.57
N ASP A 98 6.10 -14.10 -7.83
CA ASP A 98 6.32 -15.32 -7.06
C ASP A 98 6.68 -14.99 -5.60
N LYS A 99 7.57 -14.03 -5.36
CA LYS A 99 7.97 -13.62 -4.01
C LYS A 99 6.82 -13.01 -3.22
N ILE A 100 5.97 -12.23 -3.86
CA ILE A 100 4.77 -11.66 -3.23
C ILE A 100 3.76 -12.75 -2.91
N LYS A 101 3.53 -13.69 -3.83
CA LYS A 101 2.66 -14.85 -3.61
C LYS A 101 3.12 -15.70 -2.43
N ASP A 102 4.41 -15.95 -2.31
CA ASP A 102 5.02 -16.75 -1.26
C ASP A 102 5.30 -15.96 0.03
N ARG A 103 4.89 -14.68 0.07
CA ARG A 103 5.01 -13.78 1.22
C ARG A 103 6.46 -13.60 1.70
N GLU A 104 7.37 -13.51 0.78
CA GLU A 104 8.79 -13.28 1.02
C GLU A 104 9.16 -11.79 1.05
N MET A 105 8.20 -10.96 1.43
CA MET A 105 8.35 -9.53 1.68
C MET A 105 7.64 -9.15 2.96
N GLU A 106 8.30 -8.35 3.79
CA GLU A 106 7.73 -7.78 5.00
C GLU A 106 7.22 -6.37 4.69
N LYS A 107 5.92 -6.18 4.79
CA LYS A 107 5.27 -4.88 4.56
C LYS A 107 4.78 -4.32 5.87
N ARG A 108 5.24 -3.11 6.21
CA ARG A 108 4.80 -2.38 7.39
C ARG A 108 4.10 -1.09 6.99
N TYR A 109 3.04 -0.82 7.72
CA TYR A 109 2.21 0.37 7.55
C TYR A 109 2.25 1.20 8.81
N LEU A 110 2.17 2.52 8.65
CA LEU A 110 1.79 3.43 9.73
C LEU A 110 0.34 3.85 9.53
N CYS A 111 -0.40 3.90 10.61
CA CYS A 111 -1.75 4.44 10.61
C CYS A 111 -1.99 5.26 11.87
N ILE A 112 -2.92 6.20 11.79
CA ILE A 112 -3.47 6.86 12.97
C ILE A 112 -4.85 6.29 13.23
N VAL A 113 -5.09 5.90 14.47
CA VAL A 113 -6.37 5.35 14.90
C VAL A 113 -7.01 6.23 15.96
N HIS A 114 -8.35 6.19 16.04
CA HIS A 114 -9.10 6.76 17.14
C HIS A 114 -8.96 5.89 18.38
N GLY A 115 -8.69 6.51 19.52
CA GLY A 115 -8.54 5.80 20.78
C GLY A 115 -7.15 5.22 21.00
N ARG A 116 -7.08 4.31 21.94
CA ARG A 116 -5.84 3.60 22.33
C ARG A 116 -6.08 2.11 22.27
N PRO A 117 -5.38 1.38 21.40
CA PRO A 117 -5.54 -0.07 21.33
C PRO A 117 -5.25 -0.74 22.67
N LYS A 118 -6.11 -1.69 23.04
CA LYS A 118 -5.95 -2.51 24.25
C LYS A 118 -6.08 -3.98 23.87
N PRO A 119 -4.99 -4.77 23.99
CA PRO A 119 -3.63 -4.38 24.41
C PRO A 119 -2.97 -3.41 23.44
N PRO A 120 -1.89 -2.69 23.82
CA PRO A 120 -1.20 -1.74 22.93
C PRO A 120 -0.53 -2.40 21.74
N GLU A 121 -0.22 -3.68 21.83
CA GLU A 121 0.31 -4.50 20.75
C GLU A 121 -0.35 -5.87 20.74
N GLY A 122 -0.41 -6.49 19.57
CA GLY A 122 -1.01 -7.81 19.43
C GLY A 122 -1.12 -8.31 18.01
N LEU A 123 -1.75 -9.47 17.89
CA LEU A 123 -2.09 -10.12 16.64
C LEU A 123 -3.61 -10.19 16.50
N ILE A 124 -4.14 -9.62 15.43
CA ILE A 124 -5.54 -9.77 15.05
C ILE A 124 -5.63 -10.85 13.99
N GLU A 125 -6.36 -11.92 14.29
CA GLU A 125 -6.54 -13.06 13.39
C GLU A 125 -8.01 -13.42 13.29
N ASN A 126 -8.52 -13.45 12.06
CA ASN A 126 -9.90 -13.82 11.76
C ASN A 126 -10.06 -14.13 10.28
N TYR A 127 -11.30 -14.19 9.79
CA TYR A 127 -11.63 -14.41 8.39
C TYR A 127 -12.31 -13.16 7.83
N LEU A 128 -11.84 -12.70 6.67
CA LEU A 128 -12.43 -11.58 5.95
C LEU A 128 -13.14 -12.08 4.70
N ARG A 129 -14.41 -11.69 4.56
CA ARG A 129 -15.19 -11.90 3.35
C ARG A 129 -15.48 -10.56 2.68
N ARG A 130 -15.24 -10.49 1.38
CA ARG A 130 -15.55 -9.30 0.58
C ARG A 130 -17.05 -9.25 0.26
N ASP A 131 -17.65 -8.10 0.52
CA ASP A 131 -18.99 -7.75 0.08
C ASP A 131 -18.86 -6.85 -1.16
N GLU A 132 -19.10 -7.40 -2.34
CA GLU A 132 -18.94 -6.68 -3.60
C GLU A 132 -19.97 -5.55 -3.75
N LYS A 133 -21.17 -5.72 -3.21
CA LYS A 133 -22.22 -4.69 -3.30
C LYS A 133 -21.90 -3.46 -2.47
N ARG A 134 -21.40 -3.67 -1.27
CA ARG A 134 -21.02 -2.61 -0.34
C ARG A 134 -19.58 -2.12 -0.53
N LYS A 135 -18.81 -2.79 -1.38
CA LYS A 135 -17.37 -2.52 -1.60
C LYS A 135 -16.60 -2.42 -0.28
N GLN A 136 -16.86 -3.35 0.63
CA GLN A 136 -16.23 -3.46 1.95
C GLN A 136 -16.04 -4.92 2.34
N VAL A 137 -15.36 -5.16 3.46
CA VAL A 137 -15.18 -6.51 3.99
C VAL A 137 -15.93 -6.67 5.32
N THR A 138 -16.34 -7.91 5.59
CA THR A 138 -16.94 -8.32 6.87
C THR A 138 -16.00 -9.30 7.57
N LEU A 139 -15.94 -9.20 8.90
CA LEU A 139 -15.11 -10.06 9.72
C LEU A 139 -15.93 -11.20 10.29
N HIS A 140 -15.32 -12.40 10.33
CA HIS A 140 -15.92 -13.61 10.88
C HIS A 140 -14.93 -14.31 11.79
N ARG A 141 -15.38 -14.75 12.97
CA ARG A 141 -14.54 -15.51 13.92
C ARG A 141 -14.29 -16.92 13.44
N THR A 142 -15.23 -17.47 12.70
CA THR A 142 -15.16 -18.82 12.11
C THR A 142 -15.16 -18.72 10.59
N ARG A 143 -14.63 -19.73 9.93
CA ARG A 143 -14.59 -19.76 8.48
C ARG A 143 -15.99 -19.88 7.90
N VAL A 144 -16.38 -18.91 7.08
CA VAL A 144 -17.62 -18.93 6.29
C VAL A 144 -17.30 -18.99 4.79
N PRO A 145 -18.23 -19.41 3.93
CA PRO A 145 -17.98 -19.46 2.49
C PRO A 145 -17.52 -18.12 1.94
N GLY A 146 -16.45 -18.15 1.13
CA GLY A 146 -15.85 -16.94 0.53
C GLY A 146 -14.97 -16.12 1.45
N ALA A 147 -14.87 -16.45 2.74
CA ALA A 147 -13.96 -15.79 3.67
C ALA A 147 -12.54 -16.37 3.59
N LYS A 148 -11.56 -15.50 3.74
CA LYS A 148 -10.13 -15.84 3.72
C LYS A 148 -9.48 -15.44 5.03
N THR A 149 -8.53 -16.25 5.49
CA THR A 149 -7.74 -15.93 6.69
C THR A 149 -7.06 -14.58 6.53
N ALA A 150 -7.16 -13.76 7.58
CA ALA A 150 -6.51 -12.46 7.66
C ALA A 150 -5.79 -12.32 8.99
N ARG A 151 -4.52 -11.90 8.93
CA ARG A 151 -3.64 -11.76 10.08
C ARG A 151 -2.90 -10.45 10.01
N THR A 152 -3.04 -9.62 11.04
CA THR A 152 -2.34 -8.34 11.20
C THR A 152 -1.68 -8.30 12.55
N ARG A 153 -0.37 -8.06 12.58
CA ARG A 153 0.34 -7.72 13.82
C ARG A 153 0.34 -6.21 13.95
N TYR A 154 0.01 -5.69 15.13
CA TYR A 154 0.03 -4.24 15.37
C TYR A 154 0.80 -3.90 16.64
N ARG A 155 1.37 -2.71 16.66
CA ARG A 155 2.07 -2.13 17.80
C ARG A 155 1.79 -0.63 17.87
N THR A 156 1.28 -0.17 19.00
CA THR A 156 1.12 1.25 19.26
C THR A 156 2.47 1.88 19.55
N LEU A 157 2.84 2.87 18.75
CA LEU A 157 4.13 3.55 18.89
C LEU A 157 4.07 4.72 19.84
N THR A 158 3.01 5.51 19.76
CA THR A 158 2.76 6.65 20.65
C THR A 158 1.29 7.06 20.57
N SER A 159 0.84 7.80 21.58
CA SER A 159 -0.52 8.32 21.64
C SER A 159 -0.50 9.78 22.07
N HIS A 160 -1.40 10.58 21.51
CA HIS A 160 -1.60 11.97 21.89
C HIS A 160 -3.09 12.31 21.83
N GLY A 161 -3.64 12.80 22.94
CA GLY A 161 -5.08 13.05 23.04
C GLY A 161 -5.89 11.77 22.82
N ARG A 162 -6.81 11.82 21.88
CA ARG A 162 -7.67 10.69 21.49
C ARG A 162 -7.16 9.90 20.30
N LEU A 163 -5.93 10.16 19.85
CA LEU A 163 -5.33 9.50 18.70
C LEU A 163 -4.11 8.67 19.11
N SER A 164 -3.89 7.59 18.40
CA SER A 164 -2.69 6.75 18.52
C SER A 164 -2.05 6.54 17.15
N LEU A 165 -0.72 6.56 17.12
CA LEU A 165 0.08 6.15 15.97
C LEU A 165 0.42 4.68 16.13
N VAL A 166 0.02 3.87 15.16
CA VAL A 166 0.13 2.42 15.19
C VAL A 166 0.90 1.92 13.99
N GLU A 167 1.85 1.03 14.23
CA GLU A 167 2.53 0.26 13.18
C GLU A 167 1.80 -1.06 12.99
N CYS A 168 1.48 -1.39 11.74
CA CYS A 168 0.85 -2.65 11.36
C CYS A 168 1.76 -3.42 10.40
N GLU A 169 1.96 -4.70 10.68
CA GLU A 169 2.60 -5.65 9.78
C GLU A 169 1.55 -6.56 9.16
N LEU A 170 1.47 -6.59 7.83
CA LEU A 170 0.58 -7.49 7.10
C LEU A 170 1.20 -8.88 6.99
N LEU A 171 0.62 -9.85 7.69
CA LEU A 171 0.96 -11.27 7.55
C LEU A 171 0.13 -11.95 6.45
N THR A 172 -0.94 -11.31 6.06
CA THR A 172 -1.80 -11.61 4.90
C THR A 172 -2.14 -10.28 4.21
N GLY A 173 -2.60 -10.31 2.97
CA GLY A 173 -2.90 -9.08 2.21
C GLY A 173 -4.34 -9.07 1.66
N ARG A 174 -5.34 -8.94 2.52
CA ARG A 174 -6.74 -8.86 2.10
C ARG A 174 -7.19 -7.42 1.88
N THR A 175 -8.19 -7.23 1.05
CA THR A 175 -8.82 -5.94 0.83
C THR A 175 -9.21 -5.30 2.16
N HIS A 176 -8.86 -4.03 2.36
CA HIS A 176 -9.17 -3.23 3.55
C HIS A 176 -8.76 -3.89 4.88
N GLN A 177 -7.78 -4.78 4.88
CA GLN A 177 -7.48 -5.61 6.06
C GLN A 177 -7.15 -4.79 7.30
N ILE A 178 -6.23 -3.85 7.23
CA ILE A 178 -5.83 -3.02 8.39
C ILE A 178 -7.02 -2.17 8.84
N ARG A 179 -7.77 -1.59 7.92
CA ARG A 179 -8.93 -0.75 8.21
C ARG A 179 -9.99 -1.53 8.99
N ALA A 180 -10.35 -2.71 8.50
CA ALA A 180 -11.34 -3.57 9.15
C ALA A 180 -10.82 -4.14 10.48
N HIS A 181 -9.56 -4.56 10.55
CA HIS A 181 -8.96 -5.10 11.77
C HIS A 181 -8.89 -4.08 12.89
N MET A 182 -8.39 -2.87 12.61
CA MET A 182 -8.30 -1.83 13.64
C MET A 182 -9.69 -1.39 14.14
N ALA A 183 -10.66 -1.29 13.25
CA ALA A 183 -12.05 -1.04 13.63
C ALA A 183 -12.61 -2.15 14.53
N SER A 184 -12.24 -3.41 14.28
CA SER A 184 -12.73 -4.57 15.07
C SER A 184 -12.27 -4.56 16.52
N ILE A 185 -11.17 -3.90 16.82
CA ILE A 185 -10.69 -3.71 18.21
C ILE A 185 -11.11 -2.36 18.80
N GLY A 186 -12.07 -1.68 18.19
CA GLY A 186 -12.62 -0.41 18.66
C GLY A 186 -11.78 0.82 18.35
N CYS A 187 -10.76 0.71 17.50
CA CYS A 187 -9.85 1.78 17.13
C CYS A 187 -9.82 1.99 15.62
N PRO A 188 -10.91 2.47 14.99
CA PRO A 188 -10.93 2.70 13.54
C PRO A 188 -9.90 3.76 13.15
N LEU A 189 -9.44 3.72 11.89
CA LEU A 189 -8.47 4.67 11.39
C LEU A 189 -9.08 6.07 11.29
N LEU A 190 -8.27 7.06 11.64
CA LEU A 190 -8.59 8.47 11.42
C LEU A 190 -8.90 8.71 9.93
N GLY A 191 -10.03 9.37 9.66
CA GLY A 191 -10.47 9.67 8.31
C GLY A 191 -11.19 8.54 7.58
N ASP A 192 -11.31 7.36 8.20
CA ASP A 192 -12.02 6.23 7.59
C ASP A 192 -13.53 6.37 7.76
N GLY A 193 -14.20 6.72 6.66
CA GLY A 193 -15.66 6.85 6.64
C GLY A 193 -16.40 5.54 6.40
N LYS A 194 -15.69 4.45 6.08
CA LYS A 194 -16.29 3.14 5.78
C LYS A 194 -16.34 2.21 6.99
N TYR A 195 -15.26 2.14 7.76
CA TYR A 195 -15.13 1.31 8.97
C TYR A 195 -15.15 2.12 10.26
N GLY A 196 -14.99 3.44 10.18
CA GLY A 196 -15.22 4.40 11.24
C GLY A 196 -16.54 5.13 11.06
N THR A 197 -16.72 6.22 11.82
CA THR A 197 -17.92 7.06 11.75
C THR A 197 -17.57 8.50 11.41
N ASN A 198 -18.50 9.20 10.76
CA ASN A 198 -18.34 10.63 10.47
C ASN A 198 -18.24 11.47 11.75
N GLU A 199 -18.88 11.04 12.82
CA GLU A 199 -18.82 11.70 14.12
C GLU A 199 -17.39 11.74 14.69
N LEU A 200 -16.68 10.62 14.63
CA LEU A 200 -15.28 10.54 15.07
C LEU A 200 -14.35 11.40 14.20
N ASN A 201 -14.60 11.46 12.89
CA ASN A 201 -13.69 12.11 11.95
C ASN A 201 -13.95 13.62 11.79
N ARG A 202 -15.18 14.08 12.03
CA ARG A 202 -15.57 15.49 11.85
C ARG A 202 -14.67 16.49 12.57
N PRO A 203 -14.30 16.27 13.86
CA PRO A 203 -13.44 17.21 14.59
C PRO A 203 -12.06 17.43 13.96
N TYR A 204 -11.58 16.47 13.15
CA TYR A 204 -10.26 16.50 12.52
C TYR A 204 -10.33 16.96 11.07
N GLY A 205 -11.51 16.99 10.44
CA GLY A 205 -11.67 17.36 9.04
C GLY A 205 -11.05 16.40 8.04
N GLU A 206 -10.75 15.18 8.47
CA GLU A 206 -10.12 14.17 7.60
C GLU A 206 -11.19 13.38 6.84
N THR A 207 -10.94 13.15 5.54
CA THR A 207 -11.88 12.48 4.62
C THR A 207 -11.35 11.19 4.00
N GLY A 208 -10.09 10.85 4.25
CA GLY A 208 -9.45 9.61 3.79
C GLY A 208 -8.69 8.94 4.94
N GLN A 209 -8.60 7.62 4.89
CA GLN A 209 -7.92 6.86 5.95
C GLN A 209 -6.45 7.27 6.10
N ALA A 210 -6.03 7.56 7.32
CA ALA A 210 -4.63 7.80 7.67
C ALA A 210 -3.87 6.47 7.71
N LEU A 211 -3.46 6.00 6.54
CA LEU A 211 -2.81 4.71 6.32
C LEU A 211 -1.71 4.87 5.28
N TYR A 212 -0.51 4.38 5.59
CA TYR A 212 0.65 4.54 4.75
C TYR A 212 1.53 3.30 4.75
N ALA A 213 1.78 2.72 3.56
CA ALA A 213 2.73 1.64 3.35
C ALA A 213 4.15 2.22 3.39
N TYR A 214 4.71 2.38 4.60
CA TYR A 214 5.94 3.16 4.78
C TYR A 214 7.22 2.37 4.72
N SER A 215 7.17 1.03 4.90
CA SER A 215 8.36 0.19 4.95
C SER A 215 8.17 -1.12 4.20
N LEU A 216 9.17 -1.46 3.41
CA LEU A 216 9.25 -2.71 2.65
C LEU A 216 10.61 -3.35 2.90
N THR A 217 10.62 -4.60 3.35
CA THR A 217 11.83 -5.42 3.51
C THR A 217 11.71 -6.65 2.64
N PHE A 218 12.72 -6.90 1.81
CA PHE A 218 12.82 -8.14 1.04
C PHE A 218 13.41 -9.25 1.93
N ARG A 219 12.69 -10.36 2.09
CA ARG A 219 13.10 -11.52 2.88
C ARG A 219 12.88 -12.79 2.09
N PHE A 220 13.82 -13.07 1.18
CA PHE A 220 13.73 -14.23 0.31
C PHE A 220 14.12 -15.51 1.05
N ALA A 221 13.20 -16.46 1.12
CA ALA A 221 13.45 -17.79 1.67
C ALA A 221 14.19 -18.68 0.65
N GLN A 222 13.98 -18.42 -0.63
CA GLN A 222 14.62 -19.12 -1.73
C GLN A 222 15.27 -18.12 -2.68
N ASP A 223 16.17 -18.62 -3.54
CA ASP A 223 16.86 -17.79 -4.52
C ASP A 223 15.90 -16.94 -5.37
N ALA A 224 16.26 -15.70 -5.55
CA ALA A 224 15.50 -14.72 -6.33
C ALA A 224 16.20 -14.39 -7.67
N GLY A 225 17.14 -15.20 -8.12
CA GLY A 225 17.85 -15.00 -9.40
C GLY A 225 18.50 -13.62 -9.48
N SER A 226 18.21 -12.89 -10.54
CA SER A 226 18.77 -11.55 -10.77
C SER A 226 18.38 -10.51 -9.72
N LEU A 227 17.38 -10.78 -8.87
CA LEU A 227 16.96 -9.90 -7.78
C LEU A 227 17.50 -10.32 -6.40
N GLN A 228 18.37 -11.33 -6.34
CA GLN A 228 18.91 -11.82 -5.06
C GLN A 228 19.62 -10.73 -4.26
N TYR A 229 20.20 -9.73 -4.90
CA TYR A 229 20.85 -8.59 -4.24
C TYR A 229 19.91 -7.75 -3.37
N LEU A 230 18.59 -7.84 -3.59
CA LEU A 230 17.58 -7.14 -2.76
C LEU A 230 17.34 -7.82 -1.41
N ASN A 231 17.74 -9.10 -1.27
CA ASN A 231 17.47 -9.85 -0.05
C ASN A 231 18.07 -9.17 1.19
N GLY A 232 17.23 -9.00 2.21
CA GLY A 232 17.59 -8.35 3.47
C GLY A 232 17.54 -6.83 3.42
N LYS A 233 17.32 -6.19 2.27
CA LYS A 233 17.24 -4.73 2.15
C LYS A 233 15.87 -4.22 2.58
N THR A 234 15.90 -3.11 3.34
CA THR A 234 14.71 -2.37 3.78
C THR A 234 14.68 -0.99 3.15
N PHE A 235 13.54 -0.63 2.61
CA PHE A 235 13.27 0.70 2.05
C PHE A 235 12.14 1.35 2.84
N LYS A 236 12.33 2.64 3.21
CA LYS A 236 11.37 3.38 4.03
C LYS A 236 11.02 4.72 3.42
N VAL A 237 9.77 5.12 3.57
CA VAL A 237 9.32 6.50 3.40
C VAL A 237 9.34 7.17 4.78
N LYS A 238 10.07 8.27 4.89
CA LYS A 238 10.22 9.01 6.16
C LYS A 238 9.25 10.19 6.27
N ASP A 239 8.75 10.66 5.15
CA ASP A 239 7.99 11.90 5.03
C ASP A 239 6.49 11.60 4.84
N ILE A 240 5.80 11.31 5.94
CA ILE A 240 4.40 10.93 5.93
C ILE A 240 3.56 12.11 6.44
N PRO A 241 2.67 12.70 5.59
CA PRO A 241 1.96 13.95 5.91
C PRO A 241 1.15 13.88 7.21
N PHE A 242 0.37 12.84 7.44
CA PHE A 242 -0.45 12.75 8.64
C PHE A 242 0.37 12.52 9.92
N VAL A 243 1.55 11.89 9.82
CA VAL A 243 2.47 11.76 10.96
C VAL A 243 3.02 13.11 11.35
N LYS A 244 3.45 13.91 10.39
CA LYS A 244 3.91 15.27 10.64
C LYS A 244 2.83 16.16 11.26
N LYS A 245 1.59 16.01 10.80
CA LYS A 245 0.47 16.82 11.27
C LYS A 245 0.08 16.50 12.71
N TYR A 246 -0.03 15.22 13.07
CA TYR A 246 -0.57 14.78 14.36
C TYR A 246 0.47 14.31 15.36
N PHE A 247 1.62 13.86 14.90
CA PHE A 247 2.74 13.38 15.72
C PHE A 247 4.06 13.98 15.25
N PRO A 248 4.22 15.31 15.29
CA PRO A 248 5.38 16.00 14.68
C PRO A 248 6.73 15.61 15.30
N ASN A 249 6.74 15.12 16.53
CA ASN A 249 7.97 14.70 17.21
C ASN A 249 8.36 13.25 16.92
N PHE A 250 7.49 12.48 16.26
CA PHE A 250 7.79 11.10 15.88
C PHE A 250 8.69 11.06 14.64
N LYS A 251 9.73 10.23 14.69
CA LYS A 251 10.64 9.97 13.56
C LYS A 251 10.50 8.49 13.18
N PRO A 252 10.00 8.20 11.97
CA PRO A 252 9.86 6.82 11.47
C PRO A 252 11.19 6.11 11.28
#